data_59bb28228df520a436e307675c1b95dc
#
_entry.id   59bb28228df520a436e307675c1b95dc
#
_cell.length_a   1.000
_cell.length_b   1.000
_cell.length_c   1.000
_cell.angle_alpha   90.00
_cell.angle_beta   90.00
_cell.angle_gamma   90.00
#
_symmetry.space_group_name_H-M   'P 1'
#
loop_
_entity.id
_entity.type
_entity.pdbx_description
1 polymer ?
#
loop_
_entity_poly.entity_id
_entity_poly.type
_entity_poly.pdbx_seq_one_letter_code
_entity_poly.pdbx_strand_id
1 'polypeptide(L)'
;MKKSCVLFSGGAGYIGSHTSVELINAGYDVVIVDNLSNSDLNAVEGVRKITGVDIPFVEVDCCDRAAFRKVFEQYEFDSVIHFAASKAVGESVQKPLEYYGNNLTSFMNVIGLMREFGRRNIVFSSSCTVYGEPEKQPVTEQTPRKPATSPYGNTKQMCEDILRDSLAAYPGMKGIALRYFNPIGAHPSALIGELPRGVPQNLVPFITQTAAGLRECLSVFGDDYPTPDGSCIRDYIDVVDLAKAHVAAINRMAGDKNKQAYEIFNVGTGRGVSVLELVHKFEEVNHLKLNYKIAPRRAGDIIAIWADPTLANTELGWTAERTLDQTLAAAWAWEKHIRGIKN
;
A
#
# COMPACT_ATOMS: atom_id res chain seq x y z
N MET A 1 -10.70 -29.76 -2.16
CA MET A 1 -9.31 -29.31 -2.32
C MET A 1 -8.96 -28.45 -1.12
N LYS A 2 -7.76 -28.62 -0.54
CA LYS A 2 -7.26 -27.75 0.54
C LYS A 2 -7.20 -26.32 -0.03
N LYS A 3 -7.76 -25.33 0.68
CA LYS A 3 -7.65 -23.93 0.27
C LYS A 3 -6.17 -23.52 0.30
N SER A 4 -5.75 -22.72 -0.66
CA SER A 4 -4.41 -22.15 -0.69
C SER A 4 -4.29 -21.10 0.43
N CYS A 5 -3.16 -21.08 1.13
CA CYS A 5 -2.92 -20.15 2.24
C CYS A 5 -1.87 -19.11 1.86
N VAL A 6 -2.07 -17.87 2.28
CA VAL A 6 -1.17 -16.74 2.04
C VAL A 6 -0.71 -16.15 3.37
N LEU A 7 0.59 -16.03 3.56
CA LEU A 7 1.18 -15.33 4.70
C LEU A 7 1.35 -13.84 4.40
N PHE A 8 0.92 -12.99 5.32
CA PHE A 8 1.16 -11.55 5.26
C PHE A 8 2.22 -11.13 6.28
N SER A 9 3.30 -10.53 5.85
CA SER A 9 4.17 -9.78 6.73
C SER A 9 3.77 -8.29 6.72
N GLY A 10 3.42 -7.74 7.88
CA GLY A 10 2.82 -6.41 8.01
C GLY A 10 1.32 -6.40 7.68
N GLY A 11 0.61 -7.49 7.98
CA GLY A 11 -0.78 -7.69 7.56
C GLY A 11 -1.83 -6.96 8.40
N ALA A 12 -1.50 -6.49 9.60
CA ALA A 12 -2.42 -5.68 10.42
C ALA A 12 -2.43 -4.19 10.02
N GLY A 13 -1.61 -3.80 9.05
CA GLY A 13 -1.60 -2.44 8.50
C GLY A 13 -2.80 -2.14 7.60
N TYR A 14 -2.87 -0.86 7.14
CA TYR A 14 -3.94 -0.34 6.30
C TYR A 14 -4.19 -1.20 5.04
N ILE A 15 -3.17 -1.38 4.19
CA ILE A 15 -3.32 -2.15 2.95
C ILE A 15 -3.47 -3.65 3.25
N GLY A 16 -2.73 -4.17 4.24
CA GLY A 16 -2.76 -5.57 4.63
C GLY A 16 -4.14 -6.04 5.08
N SER A 17 -4.82 -5.25 5.92
CA SER A 17 -6.18 -5.58 6.39
C SER A 17 -7.20 -5.66 5.26
N HIS A 18 -7.19 -4.70 4.32
CA HIS A 18 -8.07 -4.71 3.14
C HIS A 18 -7.75 -5.89 2.22
N THR A 19 -6.46 -6.18 2.01
CA THR A 19 -6.02 -7.32 1.19
C THR A 19 -6.44 -8.65 1.82
N SER A 20 -6.42 -8.75 3.16
CA SER A 20 -6.91 -9.93 3.87
C SER A 20 -8.38 -10.19 3.58
N VAL A 21 -9.23 -9.14 3.62
CA VAL A 21 -10.65 -9.26 3.27
C VAL A 21 -10.83 -9.79 1.86
N GLU A 22 -10.16 -9.19 0.87
CA GLU A 22 -10.34 -9.55 -0.53
C GLU A 22 -9.81 -10.97 -0.84
N LEU A 23 -8.70 -11.41 -0.21
CA LEU A 23 -8.21 -12.78 -0.40
C LEU A 23 -9.13 -13.82 0.27
N ILE A 24 -9.67 -13.54 1.45
CA ILE A 24 -10.64 -14.42 2.10
C ILE A 24 -11.90 -14.54 1.24
N ASN A 25 -12.41 -13.43 0.71
CA ASN A 25 -13.54 -13.41 -0.22
C ASN A 25 -13.26 -14.18 -1.52
N ALA A 26 -12.01 -14.21 -1.98
CA ALA A 26 -11.55 -15.01 -3.10
C ALA A 26 -11.31 -16.50 -2.77
N GLY A 27 -11.51 -16.91 -1.50
CA GLY A 27 -11.42 -18.29 -1.05
C GLY A 27 -10.04 -18.74 -0.56
N TYR A 28 -9.13 -17.81 -0.30
CA TYR A 28 -7.81 -18.09 0.31
C TYR A 28 -7.90 -18.12 1.82
N ASP A 29 -7.08 -18.96 2.44
CA ASP A 29 -6.77 -18.83 3.86
C ASP A 29 -5.66 -17.78 4.04
N VAL A 30 -5.67 -17.07 5.17
CA VAL A 30 -4.73 -15.98 5.45
C VAL A 30 -4.11 -16.15 6.83
N VAL A 31 -2.81 -15.92 6.95
CA VAL A 31 -2.09 -15.79 8.23
C VAL A 31 -1.46 -14.40 8.29
N ILE A 32 -1.79 -13.62 9.30
CA ILE A 32 -1.26 -12.27 9.50
C ILE A 32 -0.10 -12.30 10.49
N VAL A 33 1.03 -11.72 10.08
CA VAL A 33 2.20 -11.45 10.96
C VAL A 33 2.42 -9.94 10.99
N ASP A 34 2.52 -9.37 12.18
CA ASP A 34 2.77 -7.94 12.38
C ASP A 34 3.40 -7.72 13.76
N ASN A 35 4.24 -6.69 13.92
CA ASN A 35 4.81 -6.31 15.21
C ASN A 35 4.05 -5.19 15.92
N LEU A 36 2.94 -4.74 15.33
CA LEU A 36 2.07 -3.68 15.81
C LEU A 36 2.78 -2.34 16.07
N SER A 37 3.97 -2.13 15.50
CA SER A 37 4.71 -0.86 15.67
C SER A 37 3.99 0.33 15.03
N ASN A 38 3.30 0.11 13.90
CA ASN A 38 2.54 1.13 13.17
C ASN A 38 1.16 0.63 12.71
N SER A 39 0.60 -0.33 13.41
CA SER A 39 -0.68 -0.96 13.14
C SER A 39 -1.44 -1.22 14.44
N ASP A 40 -2.67 -1.74 14.37
CA ASP A 40 -3.51 -1.99 15.53
C ASP A 40 -4.28 -3.30 15.35
N LEU A 41 -4.46 -4.06 16.43
CA LEU A 41 -5.25 -5.29 16.44
C LEU A 41 -6.71 -5.07 16.01
N ASN A 42 -7.25 -3.86 16.19
CA ASN A 42 -8.59 -3.52 15.70
C ASN A 42 -8.74 -3.72 14.19
N ALA A 43 -7.66 -3.60 13.42
CA ALA A 43 -7.69 -3.92 11.99
C ALA A 43 -7.93 -5.41 11.74
N VAL A 44 -7.29 -6.29 12.52
CA VAL A 44 -7.49 -7.76 12.45
C VAL A 44 -8.92 -8.11 12.88
N GLU A 45 -9.41 -7.51 13.97
CA GLU A 45 -10.80 -7.68 14.43
C GLU A 45 -11.81 -7.16 13.39
N GLY A 46 -11.49 -6.06 12.70
CA GLY A 46 -12.28 -5.54 11.60
C GLY A 46 -12.37 -6.55 10.45
N VAL A 47 -11.27 -7.18 10.07
CA VAL A 47 -11.26 -8.25 9.05
C VAL A 47 -12.12 -9.43 9.47
N ARG A 48 -11.98 -9.89 10.73
CA ARG A 48 -12.82 -11.00 11.28
C ARG A 48 -14.31 -10.66 11.23
N LYS A 49 -14.68 -9.44 11.60
CA LYS A 49 -16.09 -8.99 11.57
C LYS A 49 -16.64 -8.90 10.14
N ILE A 50 -15.84 -8.45 9.19
CA ILE A 50 -16.26 -8.30 7.79
C ILE A 50 -16.43 -9.67 7.13
N THR A 51 -15.48 -10.58 7.36
CA THR A 51 -15.42 -11.87 6.66
C THR A 51 -16.15 -13.01 7.39
N GLY A 52 -16.36 -12.87 8.69
CA GLY A 52 -16.86 -13.96 9.54
C GLY A 52 -15.83 -15.07 9.76
N VAL A 53 -14.57 -14.89 9.39
CA VAL A 53 -13.51 -15.88 9.48
C VAL A 53 -12.57 -15.53 10.63
N ASP A 54 -12.30 -16.52 11.50
CA ASP A 54 -11.25 -16.37 12.53
C ASP A 54 -9.88 -16.61 11.88
N ILE A 55 -9.18 -15.52 11.60
CA ILE A 55 -7.85 -15.55 10.96
C ILE A 55 -6.75 -15.61 12.01
N PRO A 56 -5.71 -16.45 11.83
CA PRO A 56 -4.53 -16.46 12.68
C PRO A 56 -3.79 -15.11 12.62
N PHE A 57 -3.45 -14.60 13.79
CA PHE A 57 -2.57 -13.45 13.98
C PHE A 57 -1.38 -13.84 14.84
N VAL A 58 -0.18 -13.48 14.40
CA VAL A 58 1.07 -13.73 15.13
C VAL A 58 1.81 -12.42 15.30
N GLU A 59 2.00 -12.00 16.55
CA GLU A 59 2.77 -10.78 16.86
C GLU A 59 4.26 -11.11 16.80
N VAL A 60 4.91 -10.74 15.69
CA VAL A 60 6.34 -10.97 15.44
C VAL A 60 6.92 -9.84 14.61
N ASP A 61 8.13 -9.41 14.97
CA ASP A 61 8.93 -8.52 14.12
C ASP A 61 9.63 -9.33 13.03
N CYS A 62 9.33 -9.01 11.77
CA CYS A 62 9.96 -9.65 10.61
C CYS A 62 11.48 -9.38 10.53
N CYS A 63 11.99 -8.40 11.27
CA CYS A 63 13.42 -8.16 11.41
C CYS A 63 14.09 -9.18 12.36
N ASP A 64 13.36 -9.76 13.31
CA ASP A 64 13.84 -10.88 14.13
C ASP A 64 13.67 -12.19 13.35
N ARG A 65 14.75 -12.59 12.64
CA ARG A 65 14.74 -13.81 11.82
C ARG A 65 14.41 -15.06 12.63
N ALA A 66 14.86 -15.15 13.87
CA ALA A 66 14.66 -16.36 14.69
C ALA A 66 13.20 -16.49 15.14
N ALA A 67 12.58 -15.39 15.55
CA ALA A 67 11.16 -15.38 15.88
C ALA A 67 10.30 -15.59 14.61
N PHE A 68 10.62 -14.94 13.50
CA PHE A 68 9.87 -15.06 12.25
C PHE A 68 9.98 -16.46 11.64
N ARG A 69 11.13 -17.14 11.79
CA ARG A 69 11.32 -18.54 11.38
C ARG A 69 10.30 -19.49 12.01
N LYS A 70 9.93 -19.28 13.28
CA LYS A 70 8.93 -20.10 13.98
C LYS A 70 7.56 -20.03 13.31
N VAL A 71 7.21 -18.91 12.68
CA VAL A 71 5.95 -18.77 11.91
C VAL A 71 5.99 -19.69 10.69
N PHE A 72 7.13 -19.76 9.98
CA PHE A 72 7.30 -20.66 8.84
C PHE A 72 7.28 -22.14 9.24
N GLU A 73 7.70 -22.47 10.46
CA GLU A 73 7.61 -23.83 11.03
C GLU A 73 6.19 -24.20 11.44
N GLN A 74 5.41 -23.22 11.92
CA GLN A 74 4.07 -23.43 12.46
C GLN A 74 2.98 -23.49 11.39
N TYR A 75 3.11 -22.69 10.30
CA TYR A 75 2.06 -22.53 9.31
C TYR A 75 2.48 -23.03 7.94
N GLU A 76 1.56 -23.76 7.27
CA GLU A 76 1.69 -24.14 5.88
C GLU A 76 1.03 -23.09 4.99
N PHE A 77 1.81 -22.49 4.07
CA PHE A 77 1.33 -21.51 3.10
C PHE A 77 2.10 -21.62 1.79
N ASP A 78 1.49 -21.20 0.70
CA ASP A 78 2.05 -21.30 -0.65
C ASP A 78 2.69 -19.98 -1.11
N SER A 79 2.18 -18.86 -0.60
CA SER A 79 2.55 -17.54 -1.06
C SER A 79 2.77 -16.59 0.11
N VAL A 80 3.59 -15.56 -0.10
CA VAL A 80 3.81 -14.47 0.85
C VAL A 80 3.45 -13.14 0.19
N ILE A 81 2.76 -12.25 0.93
CA ILE A 81 2.65 -10.84 0.58
C ILE A 81 3.41 -10.03 1.61
N HIS A 82 4.39 -9.25 1.13
CA HIS A 82 5.25 -8.47 2.02
C HIS A 82 4.81 -6.99 2.04
N PHE A 83 4.15 -6.60 3.14
CA PHE A 83 3.77 -5.21 3.43
C PHE A 83 4.66 -4.55 4.49
N ALA A 84 5.33 -5.34 5.34
CA ALA A 84 6.08 -4.83 6.47
C ALA A 84 7.17 -3.85 6.03
N ALA A 85 6.95 -2.56 6.32
CA ALA A 85 7.89 -1.49 6.02
C ALA A 85 7.53 -0.22 6.77
N SER A 86 8.53 0.58 7.14
CA SER A 86 8.34 1.98 7.45
C SER A 86 8.09 2.74 6.16
N LYS A 87 7.01 3.59 6.08
CA LYS A 87 6.49 4.13 4.80
C LYS A 87 6.46 5.66 4.68
N ALA A 88 6.74 6.40 5.75
CA ALA A 88 6.61 7.85 5.76
C ALA A 88 7.82 8.53 5.10
N VAL A 89 7.60 9.15 3.92
CA VAL A 89 8.65 9.79 3.11
C VAL A 89 9.41 10.84 3.93
N GLY A 90 8.71 11.77 4.59
CA GLY A 90 9.32 12.83 5.38
C GLY A 90 10.12 12.31 6.59
N GLU A 91 9.60 11.31 7.30
CA GLU A 91 10.32 10.70 8.42
C GLU A 91 11.57 9.96 7.94
N SER A 92 11.54 9.34 6.77
CA SER A 92 12.70 8.61 6.23
C SER A 92 13.91 9.52 6.03
N VAL A 93 13.70 10.80 5.71
CA VAL A 93 14.78 11.79 5.57
C VAL A 93 15.43 12.12 6.92
N GLN A 94 14.63 12.07 8.00
CA GLN A 94 15.11 12.34 9.35
C GLN A 94 15.75 11.12 10.02
N LYS A 95 15.28 9.91 9.65
CA LYS A 95 15.68 8.62 10.27
C LYS A 95 16.11 7.59 9.19
N PRO A 96 17.09 7.91 8.34
CA PRO A 96 17.41 7.05 7.19
C PRO A 96 17.90 5.66 7.60
N LEU A 97 18.70 5.54 8.65
CA LEU A 97 19.26 4.24 9.06
C LEU A 97 18.19 3.29 9.58
N GLU A 98 17.20 3.81 10.31
CA GLU A 98 16.05 3.03 10.80
C GLU A 98 15.22 2.51 9.62
N TYR A 99 15.03 3.33 8.57
CA TYR A 99 14.32 2.92 7.36
C TYR A 99 15.06 1.85 6.58
N TYR A 100 16.36 2.03 6.34
CA TYR A 100 17.18 0.99 5.70
C TYR A 100 17.24 -0.28 6.55
N GLY A 101 17.50 -0.16 7.86
CA GLY A 101 17.55 -1.30 8.77
C GLY A 101 16.25 -2.09 8.76
N ASN A 102 15.12 -1.43 8.98
CA ASN A 102 13.82 -2.10 9.03
C ASN A 102 13.41 -2.70 7.67
N ASN A 103 13.38 -1.89 6.61
CA ASN A 103 12.80 -2.30 5.34
C ASN A 103 13.62 -3.37 4.62
N LEU A 104 14.96 -3.26 4.65
CA LEU A 104 15.81 -4.23 3.98
C LEU A 104 15.95 -5.53 4.79
N THR A 105 16.10 -5.44 6.12
CA THR A 105 16.25 -6.63 6.96
C THR A 105 14.99 -7.48 6.94
N SER A 106 13.81 -6.88 7.14
CA SER A 106 12.54 -7.60 7.09
C SER A 106 12.33 -8.29 5.73
N PHE A 107 12.63 -7.60 4.62
CA PHE A 107 12.49 -8.15 3.28
C PHE A 107 13.48 -9.30 3.02
N MET A 108 14.76 -9.13 3.36
CA MET A 108 15.77 -10.20 3.20
C MET A 108 15.43 -11.42 4.06
N ASN A 109 14.89 -11.25 5.27
CA ASN A 109 14.43 -12.34 6.11
C ASN A 109 13.27 -13.11 5.46
N VAL A 110 12.30 -12.40 4.87
CA VAL A 110 11.20 -13.03 4.11
C VAL A 110 11.77 -13.91 2.99
N ILE A 111 12.58 -13.34 2.09
CA ILE A 111 13.16 -14.08 0.95
C ILE A 111 14.00 -15.27 1.42
N GLY A 112 14.85 -15.07 2.44
CA GLY A 112 15.70 -16.12 2.99
C GLY A 112 14.92 -17.28 3.60
N LEU A 113 13.86 -16.98 4.34
CA LEU A 113 12.98 -18.01 4.92
C LEU A 113 12.13 -18.70 3.86
N MET A 114 11.59 -17.96 2.89
CA MET A 114 10.89 -18.56 1.75
C MET A 114 11.74 -19.61 1.04
N ARG A 115 13.01 -19.28 0.76
CA ARG A 115 13.98 -20.22 0.18
C ARG A 115 14.20 -21.42 1.08
N GLU A 116 14.44 -21.21 2.39
CA GLU A 116 14.72 -22.26 3.37
C GLU A 116 13.57 -23.26 3.48
N PHE A 117 12.32 -22.77 3.44
CA PHE A 117 11.11 -23.58 3.57
C PHE A 117 10.45 -23.96 2.24
N GLY A 118 11.10 -23.67 1.09
CA GLY A 118 10.62 -24.05 -0.22
C GLY A 118 9.34 -23.32 -0.65
N ARG A 119 9.05 -22.12 -0.10
CA ARG A 119 7.91 -21.29 -0.51
C ARG A 119 8.24 -20.58 -1.81
N ARG A 120 7.28 -20.50 -2.75
CA ARG A 120 7.61 -20.15 -4.13
C ARG A 120 7.16 -18.77 -4.56
N ASN A 121 6.01 -18.28 -4.08
CA ASN A 121 5.36 -17.09 -4.62
C ASN A 121 5.45 -15.92 -3.66
N ILE A 122 5.91 -14.77 -4.16
CA ILE A 122 5.92 -13.54 -3.36
C ILE A 122 5.31 -12.37 -4.13
N VAL A 123 4.42 -11.63 -3.46
CA VAL A 123 4.00 -10.29 -3.89
C VAL A 123 4.72 -9.28 -3.01
N PHE A 124 5.44 -8.36 -3.66
CA PHE A 124 6.14 -7.28 -2.99
C PHE A 124 5.37 -5.95 -3.12
N SER A 125 5.09 -5.34 -1.98
CA SER A 125 4.56 -3.99 -1.87
C SER A 125 5.61 -2.97 -2.31
N SER A 126 5.69 -2.70 -3.61
CA SER A 126 6.54 -1.65 -4.15
C SER A 126 5.79 -0.30 -4.18
N SER A 127 6.35 0.72 -4.82
CA SER A 127 5.82 2.07 -4.79
C SER A 127 6.20 2.84 -6.05
N CYS A 128 5.37 3.79 -6.47
CA CYS A 128 5.73 4.74 -7.53
C CYS A 128 6.96 5.59 -7.20
N THR A 129 7.37 5.66 -5.94
CA THR A 129 8.61 6.36 -5.52
C THR A 129 9.88 5.77 -6.13
N VAL A 130 9.82 4.53 -6.65
CA VAL A 130 10.96 3.92 -7.39
C VAL A 130 11.28 4.63 -8.70
N TYR A 131 10.35 5.40 -9.26
CA TYR A 131 10.61 6.17 -10.48
C TYR A 131 11.44 7.44 -10.23
N GLY A 132 11.54 7.89 -8.95
CA GLY A 132 12.11 9.19 -8.64
C GLY A 132 11.26 10.31 -9.26
N GLU A 133 11.89 11.26 -9.92
CA GLU A 133 11.20 12.35 -10.64
C GLU A 133 11.17 12.04 -12.15
N PRO A 134 10.10 11.43 -12.66
CA PRO A 134 10.01 11.01 -14.07
C PRO A 134 9.84 12.23 -15.00
N GLU A 135 10.41 12.13 -16.20
CA GLU A 135 10.36 13.21 -17.19
C GLU A 135 9.00 13.32 -17.91
N LYS A 136 8.28 12.21 -17.98
CA LYS A 136 7.01 12.11 -18.71
C LYS A 136 5.96 11.39 -17.89
N GLN A 137 4.72 11.76 -18.11
CA GLN A 137 3.52 11.16 -17.54
C GLN A 137 2.59 10.70 -18.67
N PRO A 138 1.79 9.64 -18.47
CA PRO A 138 1.84 8.69 -17.34
C PRO A 138 3.12 7.85 -17.33
N VAL A 139 3.50 7.31 -16.15
CA VAL A 139 4.64 6.40 -16.05
C VAL A 139 4.21 4.97 -16.35
N THR A 140 5.01 4.27 -17.16
CA THR A 140 4.88 2.84 -17.44
C THR A 140 5.91 2.05 -16.62
N GLU A 141 5.82 0.71 -16.60
CA GLU A 141 6.81 -0.15 -15.95
C GLU A 141 8.21 -0.07 -16.62
N GLN A 142 8.27 0.37 -17.88
CA GLN A 142 9.50 0.61 -18.62
C GLN A 142 10.10 2.00 -18.36
N THR A 143 9.37 2.90 -17.69
CA THR A 143 9.92 4.22 -17.34
C THR A 143 11.18 4.05 -16.50
N PRO A 144 12.33 4.65 -16.91
CA PRO A 144 13.59 4.49 -16.19
C PRO A 144 13.48 4.92 -14.74
N ARG A 145 13.99 4.09 -13.84
CA ARG A 145 14.15 4.48 -12.43
C ARG A 145 15.25 5.54 -12.33
N LYS A 146 14.91 6.70 -11.76
CA LYS A 146 15.87 7.73 -11.40
C LYS A 146 16.28 7.57 -9.93
N PRO A 147 17.32 8.27 -9.46
CA PRO A 147 17.66 8.29 -8.05
C PRO A 147 16.41 8.63 -7.22
N ALA A 148 16.17 7.85 -6.19
CA ALA A 148 15.04 8.08 -5.30
C ALA A 148 15.16 9.44 -4.59
N THR A 149 14.05 10.13 -4.43
CA THR A 149 13.99 11.45 -3.76
C THR A 149 13.99 11.34 -2.24
N SER A 150 13.95 10.12 -1.69
CA SER A 150 13.95 9.85 -0.24
C SER A 150 14.54 8.49 0.10
N PRO A 151 15.04 8.30 1.34
CA PRO A 151 15.48 6.99 1.83
C PRO A 151 14.40 5.91 1.72
N TYR A 152 13.13 6.24 2.02
CA TYR A 152 12.02 5.31 1.80
C TYR A 152 11.94 4.84 0.34
N GLY A 153 11.92 5.76 -0.62
CA GLY A 153 11.90 5.41 -2.05
C GLY A 153 13.10 4.55 -2.44
N ASN A 154 14.28 4.85 -1.90
CA ASN A 154 15.50 4.07 -2.16
C ASN A 154 15.41 2.66 -1.57
N THR A 155 14.81 2.47 -0.37
CA THR A 155 14.58 1.10 0.16
C THR A 155 13.68 0.29 -0.77
N LYS A 156 12.69 0.91 -1.41
CA LYS A 156 11.82 0.22 -2.38
C LYS A 156 12.58 -0.17 -3.65
N GLN A 157 13.46 0.72 -4.18
CA GLN A 157 14.35 0.38 -5.30
C GLN A 157 15.27 -0.79 -4.96
N MET A 158 15.93 -0.74 -3.80
CA MET A 158 16.82 -1.83 -3.34
C MET A 158 16.06 -3.15 -3.14
N CYS A 159 14.86 -3.15 -2.58
CA CYS A 159 14.06 -4.36 -2.43
C CYS A 159 13.65 -4.96 -3.79
N GLU A 160 13.32 -4.14 -4.80
CA GLU A 160 13.08 -4.64 -6.17
C GLU A 160 14.34 -5.30 -6.76
N ASP A 161 15.53 -4.71 -6.55
CA ASP A 161 16.79 -5.28 -7.00
C ASP A 161 17.12 -6.58 -6.26
N ILE A 162 16.96 -6.63 -4.93
CA ILE A 162 17.12 -7.85 -4.13
C ILE A 162 16.16 -8.95 -4.61
N LEU A 163 14.89 -8.60 -4.89
CA LEU A 163 13.90 -9.55 -5.38
C LEU A 163 14.33 -10.12 -6.73
N ARG A 164 14.63 -9.26 -7.69
CA ARG A 164 15.08 -9.66 -9.04
C ARG A 164 16.27 -10.62 -8.97
N ASP A 165 17.31 -10.25 -8.22
CA ASP A 165 18.56 -11.02 -8.13
C ASP A 165 18.32 -12.36 -7.38
N SER A 166 17.46 -12.37 -6.37
CA SER A 166 17.06 -13.59 -5.66
C SER A 166 16.27 -14.55 -6.54
N LEU A 167 15.33 -14.05 -7.34
CA LEU A 167 14.55 -14.88 -8.27
C LEU A 167 15.41 -15.44 -9.41
N ALA A 168 16.43 -14.70 -9.85
CA ALA A 168 17.40 -15.20 -10.82
C ALA A 168 18.28 -16.32 -10.23
N ALA A 169 18.65 -16.22 -8.94
CA ALA A 169 19.51 -17.18 -8.25
C ALA A 169 18.77 -18.43 -7.75
N TYR A 170 17.46 -18.35 -7.53
CA TYR A 170 16.65 -19.41 -6.91
C TYR A 170 15.56 -19.92 -7.86
N PRO A 171 15.88 -20.87 -8.77
CA PRO A 171 14.92 -21.41 -9.72
C PRO A 171 13.66 -21.97 -9.04
N GLY A 172 12.50 -21.67 -9.60
CA GLY A 172 11.20 -22.12 -9.08
C GLY A 172 10.52 -21.13 -8.13
N MET A 173 11.21 -20.07 -7.70
CA MET A 173 10.54 -18.92 -7.05
C MET A 173 10.01 -17.95 -8.11
N LYS A 174 8.88 -17.32 -7.81
CA LYS A 174 8.21 -16.28 -8.61
C LYS A 174 7.90 -15.08 -7.74
N GLY A 175 8.04 -13.90 -8.30
CA GLY A 175 7.75 -12.66 -7.59
C GLY A 175 7.07 -11.63 -8.47
N ILE A 176 6.10 -10.93 -7.89
CA ILE A 176 5.42 -9.79 -8.50
C ILE A 176 5.62 -8.57 -7.60
N ALA A 177 6.22 -7.51 -8.16
CA ALA A 177 6.26 -6.20 -7.52
C ALA A 177 5.07 -5.37 -8.00
N LEU A 178 4.20 -4.97 -7.07
CA LEU A 178 3.12 -4.03 -7.35
C LEU A 178 3.58 -2.63 -6.95
N ARG A 179 3.75 -1.75 -7.94
CA ARG A 179 4.12 -0.35 -7.72
C ARG A 179 2.87 0.47 -7.48
N TYR A 180 2.55 0.71 -6.21
CA TYR A 180 1.39 1.50 -5.81
C TYR A 180 1.63 2.98 -6.06
N PHE A 181 0.55 3.68 -6.41
CA PHE A 181 0.51 5.13 -6.36
C PHE A 181 0.01 5.59 -4.99
N ASN A 182 -1.02 6.39 -4.87
CA ASN A 182 -1.45 6.91 -3.58
C ASN A 182 -2.72 6.18 -3.09
N PRO A 183 -2.61 5.11 -2.28
CA PRO A 183 -3.79 4.44 -1.78
C PRO A 183 -4.55 5.34 -0.79
N ILE A 184 -5.86 5.46 -1.01
CA ILE A 184 -6.78 6.24 -0.19
C ILE A 184 -8.08 5.48 0.05
N GLY A 185 -8.95 5.99 0.92
CA GLY A 185 -10.25 5.39 1.18
C GLY A 185 -10.26 4.44 2.37
N ALA A 186 -11.34 3.69 2.46
CA ALA A 186 -11.58 2.69 3.49
C ALA A 186 -12.51 1.60 2.95
N HIS A 187 -12.64 0.50 3.69
CA HIS A 187 -13.62 -0.52 3.38
C HIS A 187 -15.06 0.03 3.51
N PRO A 188 -15.98 -0.32 2.59
CA PRO A 188 -17.35 0.20 2.61
C PRO A 188 -18.12 -0.04 3.92
N SER A 189 -17.75 -1.05 4.70
CA SER A 189 -18.33 -1.31 6.03
C SER A 189 -17.93 -0.29 7.10
N ALA A 190 -16.93 0.56 6.83
CA ALA A 190 -16.29 1.44 7.81
C ALA A 190 -15.72 0.71 9.05
N LEU A 191 -15.38 -0.59 8.95
CA LEU A 191 -14.78 -1.37 10.03
C LEU A 191 -13.25 -1.44 9.93
N ILE A 192 -12.67 -1.15 8.77
CA ILE A 192 -11.23 -1.00 8.54
C ILE A 192 -10.96 0.20 7.62
N GLY A 193 -9.86 0.88 7.86
CA GLY A 193 -9.44 2.06 7.12
C GLY A 193 -8.03 2.50 7.55
N GLU A 194 -7.55 3.62 7.01
CA GLU A 194 -6.25 4.15 7.41
C GLU A 194 -6.35 4.81 8.80
N LEU A 195 -5.54 4.33 9.75
CA LEU A 195 -5.47 4.84 11.12
C LEU A 195 -4.02 5.23 11.45
N PRO A 196 -3.58 6.44 11.06
CA PRO A 196 -2.22 6.89 11.34
C PRO A 196 -2.03 7.15 12.83
N ARG A 197 -0.88 6.73 13.37
CA ARG A 197 -0.46 7.09 14.72
C ARG A 197 0.08 8.52 14.74
N GLY A 198 -0.48 9.37 15.61
CA GLY A 198 -0.07 10.78 15.73
C GLY A 198 -0.60 11.66 14.58
N VAL A 199 0.28 12.53 14.05
CA VAL A 199 -0.08 13.45 12.95
C VAL A 199 -0.03 12.70 11.62
N PRO A 200 -1.14 12.70 10.84
CA PRO A 200 -1.13 12.05 9.53
C PRO A 200 -0.08 12.63 8.59
N GLN A 201 0.63 11.75 7.89
CA GLN A 201 1.57 12.13 6.83
C GLN A 201 0.92 12.08 5.44
N ASN A 202 -0.18 11.34 5.31
CA ASN A 202 -0.97 11.22 4.09
C ASN A 202 -2.09 12.25 4.04
N LEU A 203 -2.43 12.70 2.83
CA LEU A 203 -3.40 13.78 2.61
C LEU A 203 -4.80 13.43 3.11
N VAL A 204 -5.36 12.28 2.72
CA VAL A 204 -6.76 11.94 3.03
C VAL A 204 -7.01 11.77 4.54
N PRO A 205 -6.19 11.07 5.32
CA PRO A 205 -6.36 11.06 6.78
C PRO A 205 -6.22 12.45 7.42
N PHE A 206 -5.40 13.34 6.86
CA PHE A 206 -5.33 14.71 7.35
C PHE A 206 -6.61 15.49 7.05
N ILE A 207 -7.17 15.33 5.84
CA ILE A 207 -8.46 15.89 5.42
C ILE A 207 -9.58 15.42 6.37
N THR A 208 -9.71 14.11 6.58
CA THR A 208 -10.78 13.54 7.42
C THR A 208 -10.67 13.97 8.87
N GLN A 209 -9.44 14.04 9.43
CA GLN A 209 -9.22 14.57 10.77
C GLN A 209 -9.51 16.08 10.87
N THR A 210 -9.25 16.85 9.81
CA THR A 210 -9.65 18.27 9.76
C THR A 210 -11.17 18.40 9.73
N ALA A 211 -11.85 17.62 8.91
CA ALA A 211 -13.32 17.57 8.86
C ALA A 211 -13.96 17.17 10.20
N ALA A 212 -13.30 16.26 10.93
CA ALA A 212 -13.73 15.81 12.26
C ALA A 212 -13.38 16.80 13.38
N GLY A 213 -12.72 17.94 13.08
CA GLY A 213 -12.32 18.93 14.07
C GLY A 213 -11.11 18.55 14.94
N LEU A 214 -10.42 17.45 14.61
CA LEU A 214 -9.20 17.03 15.31
C LEU A 214 -7.97 17.85 14.90
N ARG A 215 -8.03 18.47 13.73
CA ARG A 215 -7.04 19.38 13.19
C ARG A 215 -7.71 20.70 12.87
N GLU A 216 -7.04 21.77 13.23
CA GLU A 216 -7.58 23.12 13.03
C GLU A 216 -7.64 23.50 11.55
N CYS A 217 -6.61 23.14 10.79
CA CYS A 217 -6.45 23.59 9.41
C CYS A 217 -5.58 22.63 8.61
N LEU A 218 -6.01 22.29 7.39
CA LEU A 218 -5.22 21.55 6.41
C LEU A 218 -4.23 22.50 5.72
N SER A 219 -2.97 22.12 5.58
CA SER A 219 -2.00 22.85 4.75
C SER A 219 -1.89 22.20 3.38
N VAL A 220 -2.22 22.95 2.32
CA VAL A 220 -1.94 22.60 0.92
C VAL A 220 -0.59 23.18 0.57
N PHE A 221 0.38 22.33 0.22
CA PHE A 221 1.76 22.73 0.00
C PHE A 221 2.02 23.14 -1.45
N GLY A 222 2.15 24.46 -1.69
CA GLY A 222 2.36 25.07 -3.00
C GLY A 222 1.06 25.28 -3.78
N ASP A 223 1.00 26.44 -4.45
CA ASP A 223 -0.05 26.84 -5.40
C ASP A 223 0.55 27.42 -6.68
N ASP A 224 1.86 27.22 -6.85
CA ASP A 224 2.66 27.81 -7.94
C ASP A 224 3.38 26.72 -8.77
N TYR A 225 2.98 25.44 -8.65
CA TYR A 225 3.46 24.38 -9.53
C TYR A 225 2.90 24.56 -10.96
N PRO A 226 3.61 24.13 -12.01
CA PRO A 226 3.13 24.17 -13.40
C PRO A 226 2.06 23.10 -13.65
N THR A 227 0.94 23.19 -12.94
CA THR A 227 -0.24 22.33 -12.97
C THR A 227 -1.49 23.19 -13.12
N PRO A 228 -2.66 22.65 -13.50
CA PRO A 228 -3.85 23.44 -13.78
C PRO A 228 -4.31 24.35 -12.65
N ASP A 229 -4.13 23.94 -11.37
CA ASP A 229 -4.52 24.71 -10.18
C ASP A 229 -3.35 25.11 -9.28
N GLY A 230 -2.12 24.87 -9.75
CA GLY A 230 -0.91 25.19 -9.01
C GLY A 230 -0.51 24.18 -7.94
N SER A 231 -1.32 23.17 -7.63
CA SER A 231 -0.99 22.15 -6.63
C SER A 231 -0.45 20.86 -7.27
N CYS A 232 0.23 20.00 -6.48
CA CYS A 232 0.79 18.75 -6.97
C CYS A 232 -0.29 17.78 -7.47
N ILE A 233 0.05 16.97 -8.50
CA ILE A 233 -0.83 15.95 -9.07
C ILE A 233 -0.38 14.56 -8.64
N ARG A 234 -1.33 13.72 -8.21
CA ARG A 234 -1.11 12.31 -7.82
C ARG A 234 -2.19 11.41 -8.43
N ASP A 235 -1.90 10.13 -8.50
CA ASP A 235 -2.88 9.09 -8.81
C ASP A 235 -3.39 8.51 -7.49
N TYR A 236 -4.65 8.78 -7.18
CA TYR A 236 -5.28 8.31 -5.95
C TYR A 236 -6.10 7.06 -6.25
N ILE A 237 -5.63 5.92 -5.73
CA ILE A 237 -6.29 4.62 -5.91
C ILE A 237 -7.06 4.22 -4.66
N ASP A 238 -8.27 3.67 -4.84
CA ASP A 238 -9.03 3.09 -3.74
C ASP A 238 -8.31 1.87 -3.15
N VAL A 239 -8.24 1.79 -1.82
CA VAL A 239 -7.53 0.72 -1.11
C VAL A 239 -8.15 -0.66 -1.36
N VAL A 240 -9.46 -0.75 -1.63
CA VAL A 240 -10.14 -2.02 -1.97
C VAL A 240 -9.73 -2.47 -3.38
N ASP A 241 -9.64 -1.55 -4.34
CA ASP A 241 -9.13 -1.89 -5.67
C ASP A 241 -7.67 -2.31 -5.63
N LEU A 242 -6.85 -1.63 -4.81
CA LEU A 242 -5.48 -2.05 -4.55
C LEU A 242 -5.42 -3.45 -3.94
N ALA A 243 -6.29 -3.76 -2.98
CA ALA A 243 -6.39 -5.09 -2.38
C ALA A 243 -6.73 -6.16 -3.43
N LYS A 244 -7.67 -5.87 -4.34
CA LYS A 244 -7.99 -6.76 -5.48
C LYS A 244 -6.81 -6.98 -6.43
N ALA A 245 -5.91 -5.99 -6.61
CA ALA A 245 -4.68 -6.18 -7.38
C ALA A 245 -3.76 -7.25 -6.77
N HIS A 246 -3.69 -7.33 -5.45
CA HIS A 246 -2.95 -8.40 -4.76
C HIS A 246 -3.58 -9.77 -5.00
N VAL A 247 -4.91 -9.87 -4.97
CA VAL A 247 -5.63 -11.11 -5.32
C VAL A 247 -5.29 -11.54 -6.75
N ALA A 248 -5.31 -10.60 -7.69
CA ALA A 248 -4.96 -10.87 -9.08
C ALA A 248 -3.49 -11.34 -9.22
N ALA A 249 -2.55 -10.73 -8.47
CA ALA A 249 -1.15 -11.15 -8.47
C ALA A 249 -0.97 -12.58 -7.90
N ILE A 250 -1.63 -12.91 -6.80
CA ILE A 250 -1.61 -14.26 -6.23
C ILE A 250 -2.22 -15.27 -7.23
N ASN A 251 -3.40 -14.96 -7.82
CA ASN A 251 -4.04 -15.81 -8.82
C ASN A 251 -3.16 -16.04 -10.06
N ARG A 252 -2.40 -15.01 -10.51
CA ARG A 252 -1.47 -15.12 -11.63
C ARG A 252 -0.36 -16.12 -11.34
N MET A 253 0.26 -16.04 -10.15
CA MET A 253 1.33 -16.96 -9.75
C MET A 253 0.81 -18.37 -9.48
N ALA A 254 -0.30 -18.50 -8.77
CA ALA A 254 -0.93 -19.80 -8.48
C ALA A 254 -1.39 -20.54 -9.75
N GLY A 255 -1.81 -19.80 -10.77
CA GLY A 255 -2.22 -20.33 -12.07
C GLY A 255 -1.08 -20.53 -13.07
N ASP A 256 0.20 -20.37 -12.66
CA ASP A 256 1.38 -20.46 -13.54
C ASP A 256 1.32 -19.56 -14.80
N LYS A 257 0.66 -18.37 -14.67
CA LYS A 257 0.48 -17.42 -15.77
C LYS A 257 1.62 -16.41 -15.90
N ASN A 258 2.60 -16.45 -15.02
CA ASN A 258 3.79 -15.58 -15.10
C ASN A 258 4.56 -15.84 -16.39
N LYS A 259 4.91 -14.77 -17.11
CA LYS A 259 5.77 -14.81 -18.30
C LYS A 259 7.26 -14.86 -17.94
N GLN A 260 7.60 -14.35 -16.75
CA GLN A 260 8.95 -14.30 -16.17
C GLN A 260 8.89 -14.61 -14.68
N ALA A 261 10.03 -15.00 -14.10
CA ALA A 261 10.13 -15.23 -12.65
C ALA A 261 9.88 -13.94 -11.85
N TYR A 262 10.25 -12.80 -12.40
CA TYR A 262 10.04 -11.47 -11.83
C TYR A 262 9.17 -10.62 -12.75
N GLU A 263 8.02 -10.19 -12.27
CA GLU A 263 7.13 -9.28 -12.99
C GLU A 263 6.84 -8.03 -12.17
N ILE A 264 6.56 -6.93 -12.84
CA ILE A 264 6.25 -5.63 -12.24
C ILE A 264 4.95 -5.14 -12.84
N PHE A 265 4.08 -4.54 -12.01
CA PHE A 265 2.86 -3.90 -12.45
C PHE A 265 2.65 -2.56 -11.73
N ASN A 266 2.34 -1.53 -12.50
CA ASN A 266 1.83 -0.28 -11.96
C ASN A 266 0.37 -0.46 -11.51
N VAL A 267 0.08 -0.09 -10.27
CA VAL A 267 -1.25 -0.20 -9.68
C VAL A 267 -1.75 1.19 -9.32
N GLY A 268 -2.46 1.79 -10.25
CA GLY A 268 -3.07 3.11 -10.17
C GLY A 268 -4.33 3.17 -11.02
N THR A 269 -4.98 4.32 -11.03
CA THR A 269 -6.22 4.56 -11.80
C THR A 269 -5.96 5.00 -13.24
N GLY A 270 -4.74 5.45 -13.53
CA GLY A 270 -4.39 6.10 -14.80
C GLY A 270 -4.81 7.57 -14.87
N ARG A 271 -5.32 8.13 -13.77
CA ARG A 271 -5.76 9.51 -13.70
C ARG A 271 -4.96 10.31 -12.68
N GLY A 272 -4.38 11.41 -13.13
CA GLY A 272 -3.81 12.40 -12.22
C GLY A 272 -4.90 13.31 -11.65
N VAL A 273 -4.92 13.46 -10.33
CA VAL A 273 -5.82 14.36 -9.59
C VAL A 273 -4.95 15.29 -8.75
N SER A 274 -5.23 16.59 -8.79
CA SER A 274 -4.49 17.57 -8.00
C SER A 274 -4.89 17.54 -6.53
N VAL A 275 -4.05 18.10 -5.66
CA VAL A 275 -4.36 18.19 -4.23
C VAL A 275 -5.60 19.04 -3.99
N LEU A 276 -5.74 20.19 -4.67
CA LEU A 276 -6.91 21.07 -4.54
C LEU A 276 -8.17 20.41 -5.13
N GLU A 277 -8.06 19.74 -6.29
CA GLU A 277 -9.16 18.95 -6.85
C GLU A 277 -9.68 17.91 -5.84
N LEU A 278 -8.77 17.18 -5.16
CA LEU A 278 -9.13 16.20 -4.15
C LEU A 278 -9.84 16.83 -2.94
N VAL A 279 -9.35 17.98 -2.45
CA VAL A 279 -9.94 18.72 -1.34
C VAL A 279 -11.37 19.16 -1.69
N HIS A 280 -11.55 19.78 -2.84
CA HIS A 280 -12.88 20.23 -3.28
C HIS A 280 -13.83 19.06 -3.54
N LYS A 281 -13.33 17.96 -4.11
CA LYS A 281 -14.12 16.74 -4.30
C LYS A 281 -14.56 16.12 -2.97
N PHE A 282 -13.69 16.12 -1.96
CA PHE A 282 -14.06 15.66 -0.61
C PHE A 282 -15.17 16.53 0.02
N GLU A 283 -15.09 17.87 -0.13
CA GLU A 283 -16.13 18.78 0.33
C GLU A 283 -17.48 18.51 -0.36
N GLU A 284 -17.45 18.35 -1.70
CA GLU A 284 -18.63 18.09 -2.52
C GLU A 284 -19.33 16.80 -2.10
N VAL A 285 -18.58 15.69 -2.07
CA VAL A 285 -19.11 14.34 -1.80
C VAL A 285 -19.67 14.21 -0.40
N ASN A 286 -19.06 14.88 0.58
CA ASN A 286 -19.45 14.77 1.99
C ASN A 286 -20.29 15.96 2.49
N HIS A 287 -20.66 16.89 1.61
CA HIS A 287 -21.52 18.06 1.91
C HIS A 287 -21.01 18.89 3.10
N LEU A 288 -19.70 19.16 3.14
CA LEU A 288 -19.07 19.92 4.21
C LEU A 288 -18.04 20.92 3.62
N LYS A 289 -17.50 21.79 4.49
CA LYS A 289 -16.41 22.69 4.15
C LYS A 289 -15.19 22.41 5.01
N LEU A 290 -14.03 22.40 4.38
CA LEU A 290 -12.74 22.20 5.05
C LEU A 290 -12.09 23.55 5.36
N ASN A 291 -11.53 23.68 6.54
CA ASN A 291 -10.61 24.75 6.83
C ASN A 291 -9.23 24.40 6.27
N TYR A 292 -8.79 25.03 5.19
CA TYR A 292 -7.47 24.83 4.63
C TYR A 292 -6.78 26.16 4.28
N LYS A 293 -5.45 26.11 4.20
CA LYS A 293 -4.60 27.23 3.78
C LYS A 293 -3.52 26.76 2.82
N ILE A 294 -3.09 27.67 1.96
CA ILE A 294 -1.90 27.44 1.14
C ILE A 294 -0.66 27.67 2.00
N ALA A 295 0.29 26.75 1.88
CA ALA A 295 1.59 26.82 2.55
C ALA A 295 2.71 26.75 1.49
N PRO A 296 3.94 27.18 1.81
CA PRO A 296 5.08 27.04 0.91
C PRO A 296 5.28 25.58 0.46
N ARG A 297 5.88 25.38 -0.72
CA ARG A 297 6.21 24.04 -1.25
C ARG A 297 6.97 23.22 -0.21
N ARG A 298 6.63 21.95 -0.11
CA ARG A 298 7.34 20.99 0.73
C ARG A 298 8.55 20.42 -0.03
N ALA A 299 9.71 20.37 0.61
CA ALA A 299 10.92 19.80 0.01
C ALA A 299 10.70 18.32 -0.33
N GLY A 300 11.11 17.93 -1.53
CA GLY A 300 10.99 16.55 -2.04
C GLY A 300 9.63 16.18 -2.65
N ASP A 301 8.69 17.12 -2.73
CA ASP A 301 7.44 16.89 -3.46
C ASP A 301 7.69 16.87 -4.97
N ILE A 302 7.25 15.80 -5.62
CA ILE A 302 7.24 15.67 -7.08
C ILE A 302 6.05 16.46 -7.63
N ILE A 303 6.23 17.21 -8.72
CA ILE A 303 5.18 18.03 -9.33
C ILE A 303 3.96 17.19 -9.70
N ALA A 304 4.18 16.10 -10.43
CA ALA A 304 3.10 15.24 -10.91
C ALA A 304 3.57 13.80 -11.11
N ILE A 305 2.77 12.82 -10.69
CA ILE A 305 2.99 11.41 -10.99
C ILE A 305 1.67 10.64 -11.00
N TRP A 306 1.42 9.92 -12.11
CA TRP A 306 0.29 8.98 -12.24
C TRP A 306 0.66 7.79 -13.14
N ALA A 307 -0.06 6.68 -12.95
CA ALA A 307 0.20 5.42 -13.64
C ALA A 307 -0.23 5.42 -15.10
N ASP A 308 0.44 4.62 -15.91
CA ASP A 308 -0.18 3.90 -17.00
C ASP A 308 -0.54 2.49 -16.49
N PRO A 309 -1.82 2.13 -16.27
CA PRO A 309 -2.22 0.84 -15.75
C PRO A 309 -2.42 -0.22 -16.83
N THR A 310 -2.09 0.06 -18.10
CA THR A 310 -2.38 -0.82 -19.25
C THR A 310 -1.86 -2.24 -19.04
N LEU A 311 -0.64 -2.39 -18.50
CA LEU A 311 -0.06 -3.71 -18.26
C LEU A 311 -0.83 -4.49 -17.18
N ALA A 312 -1.23 -3.83 -16.10
CA ALA A 312 -2.07 -4.44 -15.07
C ALA A 312 -3.44 -4.84 -15.62
N ASN A 313 -4.05 -3.99 -16.46
CA ASN A 313 -5.34 -4.28 -17.06
C ASN A 313 -5.28 -5.50 -17.99
N THR A 314 -4.27 -5.58 -18.85
CA THR A 314 -4.18 -6.62 -19.90
C THR A 314 -3.58 -7.92 -19.41
N GLU A 315 -2.51 -7.86 -18.60
CA GLU A 315 -1.72 -9.02 -18.21
C GLU A 315 -2.07 -9.54 -16.82
N LEU A 316 -2.32 -8.65 -15.86
CA LEU A 316 -2.75 -9.03 -14.51
C LEU A 316 -4.26 -9.30 -14.48
N GLY A 317 -5.02 -8.76 -15.44
CA GLY A 317 -6.49 -8.88 -15.52
C GLY A 317 -7.19 -8.10 -14.40
N TRP A 318 -6.61 -6.97 -14.02
CA TRP A 318 -7.09 -6.10 -12.95
C TRP A 318 -7.32 -4.68 -13.46
N THR A 319 -8.39 -4.05 -12.99
CA THR A 319 -8.70 -2.63 -13.23
C THR A 319 -9.20 -1.98 -11.96
N ALA A 320 -8.89 -0.69 -11.77
CA ALA A 320 -9.51 0.11 -10.71
C ALA A 320 -10.98 0.38 -11.08
N GLU A 321 -11.89 0.03 -10.18
CA GLU A 321 -13.35 0.10 -10.44
C GLU A 321 -14.04 1.18 -9.63
N ARG A 322 -13.51 1.51 -8.43
CA ARG A 322 -14.13 2.44 -7.52
C ARG A 322 -13.86 3.88 -7.94
N THR A 323 -14.93 4.70 -7.93
CA THR A 323 -14.81 6.12 -8.24
C THR A 323 -14.18 6.90 -7.09
N LEU A 324 -13.59 8.06 -7.39
CA LEU A 324 -13.04 8.95 -6.37
C LEU A 324 -14.12 9.34 -5.33
N ASP A 325 -15.36 9.54 -5.77
CA ASP A 325 -16.50 9.87 -4.90
C ASP A 325 -16.77 8.76 -3.89
N GLN A 326 -16.83 7.50 -4.34
CA GLN A 326 -17.02 6.35 -3.46
C GLN A 326 -15.88 6.20 -2.44
N THR A 327 -14.66 6.46 -2.90
CA THR A 327 -13.45 6.36 -2.08
C THR A 327 -13.42 7.42 -0.98
N LEU A 328 -13.73 8.67 -1.33
CA LEU A 328 -13.74 9.78 -0.37
C LEU A 328 -14.92 9.68 0.62
N ALA A 329 -16.09 9.20 0.17
CA ALA A 329 -17.22 8.91 1.04
C ALA A 329 -16.87 7.79 2.06
N ALA A 330 -16.19 6.72 1.61
CA ALA A 330 -15.77 5.63 2.47
C ALA A 330 -14.72 6.09 3.51
N ALA A 331 -13.76 6.92 3.10
CA ALA A 331 -12.76 7.50 4.01
C ALA A 331 -13.42 8.33 5.13
N TRP A 332 -14.43 9.13 4.79
CA TRP A 332 -15.19 9.92 5.77
C TRP A 332 -16.06 9.04 6.66
N ALA A 333 -16.71 8.02 6.10
CA ALA A 333 -17.50 7.06 6.89
C ALA A 333 -16.64 6.35 7.94
N TRP A 334 -15.42 5.94 7.57
CA TRP A 334 -14.44 5.37 8.49
C TRP A 334 -14.06 6.34 9.62
N GLU A 335 -13.69 7.57 9.29
CA GLU A 335 -13.32 8.58 10.31
C GLU A 335 -14.49 8.82 11.27
N LYS A 336 -15.72 8.97 10.75
CA LYS A 336 -16.92 9.11 11.59
C LYS A 336 -17.09 7.91 12.53
N HIS A 337 -16.93 6.69 12.01
CA HIS A 337 -17.08 5.46 12.77
C HIS A 337 -16.11 5.40 13.96
N ILE A 338 -14.81 5.61 13.71
CA ILE A 338 -13.79 5.51 14.77
C ILE A 338 -13.86 6.65 15.80
N ARG A 339 -14.50 7.77 15.45
CA ARG A 339 -14.70 8.93 16.36
C ARG A 339 -16.09 8.97 17.02
N GLY A 340 -16.98 8.04 16.67
CA GLY A 340 -18.35 8.06 17.18
C GLY A 340 -19.15 9.29 16.73
N ILE A 341 -18.79 9.90 15.60
CA ILE A 341 -19.51 11.03 15.01
C ILE A 341 -20.79 10.50 14.38
N LYS A 342 -21.92 10.99 14.86
CA LYS A 342 -23.25 10.64 14.32
C LYS A 342 -23.50 11.41 13.02
N ASN A 343 -24.24 10.79 12.12
CA ASN A 343 -24.69 11.42 10.85
C ASN A 343 -25.69 12.57 11.15
#